data_71b0dd750dda988358bd3788bb41e772
#
_entry.id   71b0dd750dda988358bd3788bb41e772
#
_cell.length_a   1.000
_cell.length_b   1.000
_cell.length_c   1.000
_cell.angle_alpha   90.00
_cell.angle_beta   90.00
_cell.angle_gamma   90.00
#
_symmetry.space_group_name_H-M   'P 1'
#
loop_
_entity.id
_entity.type
_entity.pdbx_description
1 polymer ?
#
loop_
_entity_poly.entity_id
_entity_poly.type
_entity_poly.pdbx_seq_one_letter_code
_entity_poly.pdbx_strand_id
1 'polypeptide(L)'
;QRLTVSFLIVIFIGSILLSLPITHYQNAPATNYLDHLFTVVSMVCVTGLSVFPVAEVYNGLGQVISVILMQIGGLGLVTLIAVSTYLLRRRMNLSSQNILQSALSYDNSGHLKRYLFNVYKITFIIESLIAILFLIDFIPRFGVSHGIFNAIFLAVSAFCNAGFDNLGGDSLKPFVLNPLLNLLFMILIVSGGIGFAVWVDIKRAIKAFLADRPYRLKTFTRKLSNQTRLVLDTTAVILILGTAITWLLEANNPKTIGLYNPFQQFMVSLFQTVTMRTAGFATISYLDTHTATNILYMIQMIIGGAPGGTAGGVKVTTVAITFLLFKSELAGQSEVTYHHRIIANKVIKQTLTVLIFFFSILIVGYIL
;
A
#
# COMPACT_ATOMS: atom_id res chain seq x y z
N GLN A 1 -22.39 -5.64 5.83
CA GLN A 1 -22.91 -4.92 6.99
C GLN A 1 -21.97 -4.98 8.20
N ARG A 2 -21.60 -6.18 8.74
CA ARG A 2 -20.73 -6.27 9.94
C ARG A 2 -19.36 -5.63 9.77
N LEU A 3 -18.72 -5.82 8.62
CA LEU A 3 -17.42 -5.21 8.32
C LEU A 3 -17.51 -3.69 8.26
N THR A 4 -18.48 -3.17 7.53
CA THR A 4 -18.70 -1.72 7.41
C THR A 4 -18.94 -1.09 8.78
N VAL A 5 -19.79 -1.70 9.60
CA VAL A 5 -20.06 -1.24 10.98
C VAL A 5 -18.78 -1.23 11.83
N SER A 6 -17.93 -2.27 11.71
CA SER A 6 -16.68 -2.32 12.47
C SER A 6 -15.70 -1.21 12.04
N PHE A 7 -15.60 -0.89 10.74
CA PHE A 7 -14.80 0.25 10.27
C PHE A 7 -15.35 1.57 10.81
N LEU A 8 -16.67 1.77 10.75
CA LEU A 8 -17.30 2.99 11.26
C LEU A 8 -17.07 3.16 12.79
N ILE A 9 -17.11 2.08 13.57
CA ILE A 9 -16.80 2.11 15.01
C ILE A 9 -15.34 2.54 15.24
N VAL A 10 -14.38 1.99 14.52
CA VAL A 10 -12.96 2.36 14.67
C VAL A 10 -12.74 3.82 14.28
N ILE A 11 -13.34 4.28 13.18
CA ILE A 11 -13.28 5.67 12.74
C ILE A 11 -13.87 6.59 13.79
N PHE A 12 -15.05 6.28 14.33
CA PHE A 12 -15.71 7.09 15.34
C PHE A 12 -14.91 7.17 16.64
N ILE A 13 -14.42 6.03 17.15
CA ILE A 13 -13.58 6.03 18.35
C ILE A 13 -12.27 6.78 18.10
N GLY A 14 -11.60 6.53 16.96
CA GLY A 14 -10.36 7.20 16.60
C GLY A 14 -10.52 8.70 16.47
N SER A 15 -11.61 9.18 15.85
CA SER A 15 -11.87 10.61 15.69
C SER A 15 -12.13 11.32 17.03
N ILE A 16 -12.84 10.68 17.96
CA ILE A 16 -13.02 11.21 19.30
C ILE A 16 -11.67 11.27 20.03
N LEU A 17 -10.87 10.18 20.00
CA LEU A 17 -9.58 10.15 20.68
C LEU A 17 -8.64 11.22 20.14
N LEU A 18 -8.55 11.39 18.81
CA LEU A 18 -7.67 12.38 18.20
C LEU A 18 -8.21 13.82 18.26
N SER A 19 -9.47 14.04 18.59
CA SER A 19 -10.02 15.38 18.85
C SER A 19 -9.81 15.88 20.28
N LEU A 20 -9.32 15.01 21.19
CA LEU A 20 -9.08 15.41 22.58
C LEU A 20 -7.85 16.32 22.69
N PRO A 21 -7.92 17.42 23.48
CA PRO A 21 -6.80 18.34 23.66
C PRO A 21 -5.49 17.68 24.15
N ILE A 22 -5.59 16.55 24.87
CA ILE A 22 -4.43 15.79 25.38
C ILE A 22 -3.57 15.19 24.24
N THR A 23 -4.12 15.04 23.05
CA THR A 23 -3.42 14.49 21.86
C THR A 23 -2.79 15.56 21.00
N HIS A 24 -2.98 16.84 21.33
CA HIS A 24 -2.48 17.98 20.56
C HIS A 24 -1.29 18.64 21.23
N TYR A 25 -0.48 19.34 20.44
CA TYR A 25 0.50 20.29 20.97
C TYR A 25 -0.22 21.52 21.54
N GLN A 26 0.35 22.15 22.58
CA GLN A 26 -0.23 23.35 23.19
C GLN A 26 -0.36 24.53 22.21
N ASN A 27 0.53 24.61 21.23
CA ASN A 27 0.55 25.67 20.21
C ASN A 27 0.03 25.18 18.86
N ALA A 28 -0.74 24.07 18.82
CA ALA A 28 -1.31 23.56 17.59
C ALA A 28 -2.28 24.58 16.97
N PRO A 29 -2.36 24.66 15.63
CA PRO A 29 -3.37 25.46 14.96
C PRO A 29 -4.77 24.99 15.38
N ALA A 30 -5.73 25.93 15.40
CA ALA A 30 -7.12 25.61 15.73
C ALA A 30 -7.70 24.64 14.71
N THR A 31 -8.22 23.52 15.18
CA THR A 31 -8.81 22.46 14.37
C THR A 31 -10.23 22.16 14.83
N ASN A 32 -11.09 21.77 13.90
CA ASN A 32 -12.46 21.36 14.16
C ASN A 32 -12.57 19.82 14.25
N TYR A 33 -13.62 19.32 14.88
CA TYR A 33 -13.88 17.87 14.92
C TYR A 33 -13.93 17.22 13.54
N LEU A 34 -14.47 17.91 12.53
CA LEU A 34 -14.52 17.40 11.16
C LEU A 34 -13.13 17.19 10.55
N ASP A 35 -12.15 18.02 10.88
CA ASP A 35 -10.77 17.89 10.40
C ASP A 35 -10.13 16.62 10.98
N HIS A 36 -10.38 16.32 12.25
CA HIS A 36 -9.94 15.08 12.91
C HIS A 36 -10.66 13.85 12.34
N LEU A 37 -11.99 13.96 12.14
CA LEU A 37 -12.77 12.89 11.53
C LEU A 37 -12.25 12.56 10.12
N PHE A 38 -12.02 13.58 9.28
CA PHE A 38 -11.46 13.40 7.94
C PHE A 38 -10.09 12.70 7.98
N THR A 39 -9.20 13.18 8.85
CA THR A 39 -7.85 12.63 9.02
C THR A 39 -7.90 11.17 9.49
N VAL A 40 -8.79 10.84 10.44
CA VAL A 40 -8.98 9.45 10.92
C VAL A 40 -9.58 8.55 9.84
N VAL A 41 -10.56 9.03 9.08
CA VAL A 41 -11.09 8.28 7.92
C VAL A 41 -9.96 7.96 6.95
N SER A 42 -9.12 8.97 6.67
CA SER A 42 -7.97 8.83 5.78
C SER A 42 -6.94 7.83 6.33
N MET A 43 -6.64 7.84 7.63
CA MET A 43 -5.74 6.87 8.27
C MET A 43 -6.27 5.44 8.22
N VAL A 44 -7.55 5.24 8.54
CA VAL A 44 -8.18 3.91 8.58
C VAL A 44 -8.48 3.37 7.19
N CYS A 45 -8.83 4.23 6.24
CA CYS A 45 -9.03 3.86 4.83
C CYS A 45 -7.73 3.86 4.02
N VAL A 46 -6.60 4.22 4.65
CA VAL A 46 -5.27 4.22 4.02
C VAL A 46 -5.25 5.11 2.76
N THR A 47 -5.74 6.36 2.90
CA THR A 47 -5.89 7.30 1.78
C THR A 47 -4.71 8.27 1.68
N GLY A 48 -4.14 8.69 2.84
CA GLY A 48 -2.99 9.59 2.90
C GLY A 48 -3.32 11.08 2.71
N LEU A 49 -4.58 11.46 2.87
CA LEU A 49 -5.01 12.85 2.82
C LEU A 49 -5.26 13.41 4.20
N SER A 50 -4.82 14.62 4.47
CA SER A 50 -5.10 15.34 5.72
C SER A 50 -5.39 16.81 5.45
N VAL A 51 -6.15 17.42 6.34
CA VAL A 51 -6.46 18.86 6.30
C VAL A 51 -5.30 19.68 6.87
N PHE A 52 -4.48 19.06 7.72
CA PHE A 52 -3.33 19.66 8.40
C PHE A 52 -2.16 18.66 8.50
N PRO A 53 -0.91 19.13 8.62
CA PRO A 53 0.23 18.27 8.88
C PRO A 53 0.11 17.59 10.25
N VAL A 54 0.22 16.25 10.28
CA VAL A 54 0.13 15.44 11.51
C VAL A 54 1.20 15.88 12.54
N ALA A 55 2.39 16.22 12.05
CA ALA A 55 3.51 16.67 12.88
C ALA A 55 3.26 17.99 13.62
N GLU A 56 2.39 18.85 13.12
CA GLU A 56 2.15 20.18 13.68
C GLU A 56 0.99 20.19 14.69
N VAL A 57 0.04 19.27 14.53
CA VAL A 57 -1.16 19.21 15.38
C VAL A 57 -1.03 18.16 16.47
N TYR A 58 -0.66 16.92 16.12
CA TYR A 58 -0.64 15.81 17.05
C TYR A 58 0.68 15.69 17.79
N ASN A 59 0.63 15.69 19.12
CA ASN A 59 1.77 15.39 19.98
C ASN A 59 2.13 13.88 19.93
N GLY A 60 3.12 13.46 20.71
CA GLY A 60 3.58 12.06 20.71
C GLY A 60 2.46 11.04 20.97
N LEU A 61 1.50 11.36 21.83
CA LEU A 61 0.34 10.48 22.12
C LEU A 61 -0.62 10.42 20.91
N GLY A 62 -0.92 11.57 20.29
CA GLY A 62 -1.75 11.63 19.08
C GLY A 62 -1.11 10.87 17.93
N GLN A 63 0.21 11.00 17.75
CA GLN A 63 0.95 10.27 16.72
C GLN A 63 1.00 8.76 16.98
N VAL A 64 1.09 8.29 18.24
CA VAL A 64 0.97 6.85 18.57
C VAL A 64 -0.41 6.32 18.21
N ILE A 65 -1.48 7.05 18.53
CA ILE A 65 -2.84 6.69 18.13
C ILE A 65 -2.94 6.63 16.60
N SER A 66 -2.34 7.58 15.88
CA SER A 66 -2.29 7.60 14.42
C SER A 66 -1.62 6.35 13.83
N VAL A 67 -0.48 5.92 14.40
CA VAL A 67 0.21 4.67 14.02
C VAL A 67 -0.71 3.45 14.18
N ILE A 68 -1.42 3.37 15.32
CA ILE A 68 -2.36 2.28 15.59
C ILE A 68 -3.50 2.28 14.56
N LEU A 69 -4.07 3.44 14.24
CA LEU A 69 -5.15 3.57 13.26
C LEU A 69 -4.69 3.18 11.85
N MET A 70 -3.50 3.62 11.43
CA MET A 70 -2.90 3.22 10.14
C MET A 70 -2.62 1.71 10.08
N GLN A 71 -2.13 1.12 11.18
CA GLN A 71 -1.89 -0.33 11.25
C GLN A 71 -3.20 -1.13 11.17
N ILE A 72 -4.26 -0.66 11.83
CA ILE A 72 -5.60 -1.25 11.73
C ILE A 72 -6.14 -1.16 10.30
N GLY A 73 -5.97 -0.02 9.66
CA GLY A 73 -6.38 0.21 8.28
C GLY A 73 -5.61 -0.67 7.29
N GLY A 74 -4.29 -0.61 7.31
CA GLY A 74 -3.42 -1.31 6.35
C GLY A 74 -3.48 -2.83 6.45
N LEU A 75 -3.53 -3.40 7.66
CA LEU A 75 -3.71 -4.85 7.84
C LEU A 75 -5.15 -5.29 7.55
N GLY A 76 -6.08 -4.34 7.52
CA GLY A 76 -7.50 -4.58 7.38
C GLY A 76 -8.14 -5.05 8.69
N LEU A 77 -9.23 -4.40 9.05
CA LEU A 77 -9.98 -4.70 10.27
C LEU A 77 -10.42 -6.17 10.36
N VAL A 78 -10.64 -6.81 9.20
CA VAL A 78 -11.05 -8.22 9.12
C VAL A 78 -10.00 -9.15 9.69
N THR A 79 -8.73 -8.86 9.45
CA THR A 79 -7.61 -9.65 9.98
C THR A 79 -7.50 -9.47 11.49
N LEU A 80 -7.70 -8.26 11.99
CA LEU A 80 -7.71 -7.98 13.43
C LEU A 80 -8.84 -8.71 14.15
N ILE A 81 -10.06 -8.64 13.64
CA ILE A 81 -11.21 -9.37 14.21
C ILE A 81 -10.95 -10.88 14.20
N ALA A 82 -10.39 -11.39 13.13
CA ALA A 82 -10.06 -12.81 13.05
C ALA A 82 -9.01 -13.22 14.09
N VAL A 83 -7.93 -12.45 14.21
CA VAL A 83 -6.88 -12.73 15.22
C VAL A 83 -7.42 -12.60 16.63
N SER A 84 -8.20 -11.55 16.93
CA SER A 84 -8.82 -11.39 18.25
C SER A 84 -9.76 -12.54 18.59
N THR A 85 -10.57 -13.01 17.62
CA THR A 85 -11.46 -14.17 17.80
C THR A 85 -10.67 -15.45 18.11
N TYR A 86 -9.53 -15.66 17.43
CA TYR A 86 -8.66 -16.80 17.71
C TYR A 86 -7.93 -16.68 19.06
N LEU A 87 -7.45 -15.50 19.42
CA LEU A 87 -6.82 -15.24 20.74
C LEU A 87 -7.78 -15.47 21.88
N LEU A 88 -9.03 -15.06 21.73
CA LEU A 88 -10.11 -15.29 22.71
C LEU A 88 -10.66 -16.72 22.70
N ARG A 89 -10.03 -17.63 21.94
CA ARG A 89 -10.44 -19.04 21.78
C ARG A 89 -11.91 -19.22 21.33
N ARG A 90 -12.53 -18.20 20.73
CA ARG A 90 -13.88 -18.31 20.17
C ARG A 90 -13.85 -19.00 18.81
N ARG A 91 -14.86 -19.83 18.51
CA ARG A 91 -15.02 -20.44 17.19
C ARG A 91 -15.62 -19.42 16.23
N MET A 92 -15.04 -19.27 15.07
CA MET A 92 -15.62 -18.45 14.00
C MET A 92 -16.71 -19.25 13.28
N ASN A 93 -17.85 -18.60 12.99
CA ASN A 93 -18.90 -19.17 12.17
C ASN A 93 -18.42 -19.30 10.71
N LEU A 94 -18.93 -20.30 9.99
CA LEU A 94 -18.59 -20.54 8.57
C LEU A 94 -18.76 -19.30 7.69
N SER A 95 -19.83 -18.51 7.91
CA SER A 95 -20.08 -17.26 7.21
C SER A 95 -18.95 -16.23 7.41
N SER A 96 -18.46 -16.09 8.65
CA SER A 96 -17.34 -15.17 8.95
C SER A 96 -16.01 -15.67 8.36
N GLN A 97 -15.80 -16.99 8.29
CA GLN A 97 -14.63 -17.57 7.63
C GLN A 97 -14.65 -17.31 6.12
N ASN A 98 -15.81 -17.47 5.46
CA ASN A 98 -15.94 -17.21 4.02
C ASN A 98 -15.71 -15.74 3.66
N ILE A 99 -16.21 -14.80 4.48
CA ILE A 99 -15.98 -13.37 4.30
C ILE A 99 -14.48 -13.06 4.42
N LEU A 100 -13.81 -13.62 5.42
CA LEU A 100 -12.38 -13.44 5.64
C LEU A 100 -11.54 -14.02 4.51
N GLN A 101 -11.88 -15.20 4.01
CA GLN A 101 -11.22 -15.83 2.87
C GLN A 101 -11.33 -14.99 1.61
N SER A 102 -12.52 -14.45 1.34
CA SER A 102 -12.74 -13.55 0.20
C SER A 102 -11.94 -12.27 0.32
N ALA A 103 -11.90 -11.65 1.50
CA ALA A 103 -11.14 -10.41 1.75
C ALA A 103 -9.63 -10.60 1.62
N LEU A 104 -9.12 -11.77 1.99
CA LEU A 104 -7.69 -12.11 1.95
C LEU A 104 -7.26 -12.81 0.65
N SER A 105 -8.20 -13.10 -0.25
CA SER A 105 -7.96 -13.90 -1.47
C SER A 105 -7.25 -15.23 -1.18
N TYR A 106 -7.68 -15.93 -0.10
CA TYR A 106 -7.08 -17.17 0.39
C TYR A 106 -8.08 -18.32 0.40
N ASP A 107 -7.87 -19.31 -0.47
CA ASP A 107 -8.85 -20.39 -0.73
C ASP A 107 -8.82 -21.56 0.28
N ASN A 108 -7.84 -21.62 1.19
CA ASN A 108 -7.66 -22.80 2.04
C ASN A 108 -8.16 -22.61 3.47
N SER A 109 -9.39 -23.04 3.76
CA SER A 109 -10.07 -22.88 5.05
C SER A 109 -9.37 -23.56 6.23
N GLY A 110 -8.70 -24.71 6.02
CA GLY A 110 -8.08 -25.49 7.09
C GLY A 110 -6.87 -24.83 7.77
N HIS A 111 -6.24 -23.83 7.13
CA HIS A 111 -5.01 -23.19 7.63
C HIS A 111 -5.13 -21.69 7.85
N LEU A 112 -6.35 -21.15 7.89
CA LEU A 112 -6.61 -19.72 8.02
C LEU A 112 -5.93 -19.08 9.23
N LYS A 113 -5.96 -19.75 10.40
CA LYS A 113 -5.26 -19.27 11.61
C LYS A 113 -3.77 -19.07 11.36
N ARG A 114 -3.10 -20.08 10.77
CA ARG A 114 -1.66 -20.04 10.47
C ARG A 114 -1.36 -18.93 9.45
N TYR A 115 -2.23 -18.75 8.46
CA TYR A 115 -2.10 -17.69 7.48
C TYR A 115 -2.14 -16.30 8.13
N LEU A 116 -3.14 -16.03 8.98
CA LEU A 116 -3.27 -14.76 9.70
C LEU A 116 -2.05 -14.45 10.58
N PHE A 117 -1.60 -15.41 11.36
CA PHE A 117 -0.37 -15.24 12.16
C PHE A 117 0.86 -14.99 11.29
N ASN A 118 0.96 -15.63 10.13
CA ASN A 118 2.04 -15.32 9.17
C ASN A 118 1.95 -13.91 8.61
N VAL A 119 0.75 -13.39 8.33
CA VAL A 119 0.53 -12.00 7.89
C VAL A 119 1.13 -11.04 8.92
N TYR A 120 0.71 -11.13 10.19
CA TYR A 120 1.24 -10.27 11.25
C TYR A 120 2.75 -10.43 11.42
N LYS A 121 3.23 -11.67 11.45
CA LYS A 121 4.67 -11.94 11.60
C LYS A 121 5.49 -11.31 10.48
N ILE A 122 5.06 -11.43 9.23
CA ILE A 122 5.76 -10.87 8.07
C ILE A 122 5.74 -9.34 8.15
N THR A 123 4.59 -8.74 8.45
CA THR A 123 4.43 -7.30 8.61
C THR A 123 5.41 -6.75 9.65
N PHE A 124 5.34 -7.24 10.89
CA PHE A 124 6.20 -6.74 11.97
C PHE A 124 7.69 -6.99 11.71
N ILE A 125 8.07 -8.08 11.04
CA ILE A 125 9.47 -8.32 10.66
C ILE A 125 9.94 -7.28 9.66
N ILE A 126 9.15 -7.00 8.60
CA ILE A 126 9.55 -6.05 7.55
C ILE A 126 9.58 -4.63 8.13
N GLU A 127 8.53 -4.22 8.85
CA GLU A 127 8.45 -2.90 9.49
C GLU A 127 9.61 -2.67 10.47
N SER A 128 9.88 -3.63 11.35
CA SER A 128 10.99 -3.51 12.34
C SER A 128 12.36 -3.49 11.66
N LEU A 129 12.58 -4.32 10.66
CA LEU A 129 13.85 -4.37 9.94
C LEU A 129 14.13 -3.01 9.26
N ILE A 130 13.15 -2.47 8.55
CA ILE A 130 13.33 -1.20 7.85
C ILE A 130 13.35 -0.02 8.84
N ALA A 131 12.56 -0.06 9.92
CA ALA A 131 12.65 0.94 10.99
C ALA A 131 14.07 1.02 11.57
N ILE A 132 14.73 -0.13 11.82
CA ILE A 132 16.13 -0.16 12.27
C ILE A 132 17.05 0.47 11.21
N LEU A 133 16.84 0.24 9.93
CA LEU A 133 17.64 0.85 8.88
C LEU A 133 17.40 2.37 8.75
N PHE A 134 16.17 2.84 9.02
CA PHE A 134 15.89 4.28 9.10
C PHE A 134 16.68 4.99 10.21
N LEU A 135 17.00 4.30 11.31
CA LEU A 135 17.78 4.89 12.41
C LEU A 135 19.16 5.39 11.96
N ILE A 136 19.74 4.78 10.92
CA ILE A 136 21.06 5.19 10.36
C ILE A 136 21.03 6.64 9.92
N ASP A 137 19.92 7.10 9.35
CA ASP A 137 19.77 8.49 8.88
C ASP A 137 19.07 9.39 9.90
N PHE A 138 18.07 8.86 10.64
CA PHE A 138 17.23 9.67 11.51
C PHE A 138 17.87 10.00 12.88
N ILE A 139 18.69 9.11 13.46
CA ILE A 139 19.37 9.41 14.73
C ILE A 139 20.33 10.60 14.58
N PRO A 140 21.18 10.67 13.54
CA PRO A 140 22.07 11.83 13.35
C PRO A 140 21.31 13.15 13.11
N ARG A 141 20.11 13.11 12.53
CA ARG A 141 19.31 14.31 12.18
C ARG A 141 18.42 14.80 13.31
N PHE A 142 17.73 13.88 13.98
CA PHE A 142 16.67 14.20 14.94
C PHE A 142 17.00 13.83 16.39
N GLY A 143 18.17 13.25 16.63
CA GLY A 143 18.55 12.70 17.93
C GLY A 143 17.90 11.33 18.18
N VAL A 144 18.30 10.67 19.28
CA VAL A 144 17.94 9.27 19.53
C VAL A 144 16.42 9.09 19.73
N SER A 145 15.81 9.90 20.60
CA SER A 145 14.38 9.75 20.94
C SER A 145 13.45 10.02 19.74
N HIS A 146 13.60 11.20 19.12
CA HIS A 146 12.78 11.54 17.93
C HIS A 146 13.12 10.69 16.73
N GLY A 147 14.40 10.33 16.55
CA GLY A 147 14.82 9.45 15.44
C GLY A 147 14.19 8.07 15.50
N ILE A 148 14.13 7.44 16.69
CA ILE A 148 13.46 6.13 16.88
C ILE A 148 11.97 6.26 16.60
N PHE A 149 11.33 7.30 17.15
CA PHE A 149 9.90 7.50 16.99
C PHE A 149 9.51 7.74 15.52
N ASN A 150 10.23 8.62 14.82
CA ASN A 150 10.02 8.89 13.41
C ASN A 150 10.25 7.64 12.54
N ALA A 151 11.27 6.84 12.84
CA ALA A 151 11.56 5.60 12.13
C ALA A 151 10.39 4.61 12.23
N ILE A 152 9.81 4.43 13.42
CA ILE A 152 8.67 3.53 13.63
C ILE A 152 7.42 4.08 12.93
N PHE A 153 7.12 5.37 13.10
CA PHE A 153 5.95 6.01 12.49
C PHE A 153 5.98 5.85 10.97
N LEU A 154 7.11 6.21 10.34
CA LEU A 154 7.26 6.17 8.90
C LEU A 154 7.34 4.76 8.34
N ALA A 155 7.93 3.80 9.08
CA ALA A 155 7.95 2.41 8.65
C ALA A 155 6.53 1.82 8.59
N VAL A 156 5.71 2.07 9.60
CA VAL A 156 4.30 1.65 9.62
C VAL A 156 3.50 2.35 8.54
N SER A 157 3.61 3.68 8.43
CA SER A 157 2.89 4.47 7.43
C SER A 157 3.21 4.01 6.01
N ALA A 158 4.50 3.79 5.70
CA ALA A 158 4.94 3.36 4.37
C ALA A 158 4.54 1.91 4.04
N PHE A 159 4.66 0.98 5.00
CA PHE A 159 4.24 -0.41 4.78
C PHE A 159 2.73 -0.52 4.61
N CYS A 160 1.97 0.21 5.41
CA CYS A 160 0.51 0.27 5.31
C CYS A 160 0.03 1.05 4.08
N ASN A 161 0.91 1.73 3.33
CA ASN A 161 0.57 2.66 2.25
C ASN A 161 -0.37 3.79 2.72
N ALA A 162 -0.17 4.25 3.98
CA ALA A 162 -1.06 5.23 4.59
C ALA A 162 -0.73 6.67 4.20
N GLY A 163 0.53 6.96 3.80
CA GLY A 163 0.94 8.26 3.27
C GLY A 163 1.05 9.39 4.28
N PHE A 164 0.97 9.09 5.56
CA PHE A 164 1.17 10.08 6.62
C PHE A 164 2.63 10.11 7.04
N ASP A 165 3.14 11.31 7.27
CA ASP A 165 4.44 11.53 7.86
C ASP A 165 4.34 12.43 9.10
N ASN A 166 5.39 12.40 9.90
CA ASN A 166 5.55 13.24 11.09
C ASN A 166 6.81 14.12 10.98
N LEU A 167 7.21 14.45 9.75
CA LEU A 167 8.39 15.25 9.44
C LEU A 167 8.06 16.73 9.21
N GLY A 168 6.79 17.07 9.00
CA GLY A 168 6.31 18.43 8.75
C GLY A 168 5.52 18.56 7.45
N GLY A 169 5.14 19.80 7.08
CA GLY A 169 4.26 20.07 5.93
C GLY A 169 4.86 19.74 4.56
N ASP A 170 6.17 19.53 4.46
CA ASP A 170 6.87 19.28 3.19
C ASP A 170 7.04 17.79 2.85
N SER A 171 6.49 16.90 3.64
CA SER A 171 6.61 15.45 3.46
C SER A 171 8.07 15.00 3.29
N LEU A 172 8.39 14.20 2.27
CA LEU A 172 9.74 13.71 2.01
C LEU A 172 10.56 14.60 1.06
N LYS A 173 10.09 15.79 0.68
CA LYS A 173 10.83 16.71 -0.21
C LYS A 173 12.23 17.02 0.28
N PRO A 174 12.50 17.27 1.60
CA PRO A 174 13.85 17.50 2.10
C PRO A 174 14.81 16.33 1.89
N PHE A 175 14.28 15.12 1.66
CA PHE A 175 15.04 13.88 1.50
C PHE A 175 15.06 13.36 0.07
N VAL A 176 14.63 14.15 -0.92
CA VAL A 176 14.50 13.76 -2.33
C VAL A 176 15.78 13.14 -2.91
N LEU A 177 16.94 13.64 -2.53
CA LEU A 177 18.25 13.15 -3.01
C LEU A 177 18.90 12.12 -2.08
N ASN A 178 18.23 11.68 -1.00
CA ASN A 178 18.77 10.66 -0.11
C ASN A 178 18.46 9.25 -0.66
N PRO A 179 19.43 8.53 -1.26
CA PRO A 179 19.16 7.26 -1.91
C PRO A 179 18.79 6.16 -0.93
N LEU A 180 19.32 6.17 0.30
CA LEU A 180 19.01 5.19 1.32
C LEU A 180 17.54 5.30 1.74
N LEU A 181 17.10 6.49 2.13
CA LEU A 181 15.72 6.70 2.57
C LEU A 181 14.74 6.38 1.44
N ASN A 182 14.99 6.91 0.23
CA ASN A 182 14.10 6.63 -0.92
C ASN A 182 13.99 5.14 -1.21
N LEU A 183 15.10 4.38 -1.17
CA LEU A 183 15.09 2.94 -1.37
C LEU A 183 14.29 2.22 -0.29
N LEU A 184 14.47 2.58 0.99
CA LEU A 184 13.78 1.95 2.12
C LEU A 184 12.27 2.21 2.07
N PHE A 185 11.84 3.43 1.75
CA PHE A 185 10.43 3.75 1.52
C PHE A 185 9.85 2.94 0.36
N MET A 186 10.54 2.88 -0.78
CA MET A 186 10.09 2.09 -1.93
C MET A 186 9.94 0.60 -1.59
N ILE A 187 10.87 0.02 -0.83
CA ILE A 187 10.79 -1.37 -0.37
C ILE A 187 9.57 -1.57 0.51
N LEU A 188 9.29 -0.68 1.47
CA LEU A 188 8.11 -0.77 2.34
C LEU A 188 6.81 -0.69 1.55
N ILE A 189 6.66 0.33 0.71
CA ILE A 189 5.47 0.57 -0.10
C ILE A 189 5.17 -0.65 -1.01
N VAL A 190 6.19 -1.12 -1.73
CA VAL A 190 6.03 -2.28 -2.61
C VAL A 190 5.73 -3.54 -1.80
N SER A 191 6.40 -3.74 -0.67
CA SER A 191 6.20 -4.91 0.21
C SER A 191 4.78 -4.99 0.77
N GLY A 192 4.21 -3.87 1.21
CA GLY A 192 2.82 -3.79 1.65
C GLY A 192 1.83 -4.02 0.51
N GLY A 193 2.10 -3.41 -0.67
CA GLY A 193 1.23 -3.46 -1.83
C GLY A 193 1.23 -4.79 -2.61
N ILE A 194 2.24 -5.65 -2.47
CA ILE A 194 2.32 -6.94 -3.18
C ILE A 194 1.23 -7.94 -2.74
N GLY A 195 0.74 -7.82 -1.51
CA GLY A 195 -0.27 -8.72 -0.96
C GLY A 195 0.31 -9.88 -0.15
N PHE A 196 -0.38 -10.19 0.95
CA PHE A 196 0.11 -11.19 1.92
C PHE A 196 0.12 -12.62 1.37
N ALA A 197 -0.82 -12.95 0.47
CA ALA A 197 -0.85 -14.25 -0.21
C ALA A 197 0.42 -14.49 -1.04
N VAL A 198 0.93 -13.44 -1.70
CA VAL A 198 2.17 -13.48 -2.47
C VAL A 198 3.37 -13.73 -1.56
N TRP A 199 3.45 -13.07 -0.39
CA TRP A 199 4.51 -13.31 0.59
C TRP A 199 4.54 -14.75 1.10
N VAL A 200 3.36 -15.32 1.39
CA VAL A 200 3.26 -16.72 1.83
C VAL A 200 3.70 -17.69 0.72
N ASP A 201 3.34 -17.40 -0.53
CA ASP A 201 3.72 -18.20 -1.69
C ASP A 201 5.22 -18.09 -1.98
N ILE A 202 5.81 -16.89 -1.94
CA ILE A 202 7.26 -16.67 -2.07
C ILE A 202 8.02 -17.45 -0.98
N LYS A 203 7.59 -17.37 0.29
CA LYS A 203 8.20 -18.12 1.38
C LYS A 203 8.17 -19.62 1.12
N ARG A 204 7.04 -20.16 0.62
CA ARG A 204 6.88 -21.55 0.24
C ARG A 204 7.83 -21.92 -0.92
N ALA A 205 7.90 -21.08 -1.94
CA ALA A 205 8.75 -21.28 -3.12
C ALA A 205 10.24 -21.25 -2.75
N ILE A 206 10.67 -20.33 -1.88
CA ILE A 206 12.05 -20.25 -1.37
C ILE A 206 12.39 -21.53 -0.60
N LYS A 207 11.52 -21.97 0.33
CA LYS A 207 11.76 -23.22 1.09
C LYS A 207 11.90 -24.43 0.17
N ALA A 208 11.02 -24.54 -0.84
CA ALA A 208 11.07 -25.62 -1.80
C ALA A 208 12.29 -25.52 -2.75
N PHE A 209 12.73 -24.29 -3.08
CA PHE A 209 13.92 -24.06 -3.90
C PHE A 209 15.21 -24.46 -3.15
N LEU A 210 15.29 -24.13 -1.86
CA LEU A 210 16.44 -24.49 -1.01
C LEU A 210 16.51 -26.00 -0.72
N ALA A 211 15.38 -26.72 -0.80
CA ALA A 211 15.34 -28.17 -0.61
C ALA A 211 15.79 -28.95 -1.86
N ASP A 212 15.65 -28.37 -3.07
CA ASP A 212 15.93 -29.05 -4.33
C ASP A 212 17.23 -28.53 -4.99
N ARG A 213 18.19 -29.43 -5.21
CA ARG A 213 19.39 -29.14 -6.02
C ARG A 213 19.20 -29.69 -7.45
N PRO A 214 19.75 -29.04 -8.49
CA PRO A 214 20.55 -27.80 -8.55
C PRO A 214 19.69 -26.52 -8.49
N TYR A 215 20.22 -25.45 -7.86
CA TYR A 215 19.56 -24.15 -7.74
C TYR A 215 19.47 -23.42 -9.08
N ARG A 216 18.34 -23.53 -9.79
CA ARG A 216 18.10 -22.82 -11.05
C ARG A 216 16.96 -21.81 -10.89
N LEU A 217 17.16 -20.55 -11.30
CA LEU A 217 16.12 -19.50 -11.24
C LEU A 217 14.83 -19.91 -11.95
N LYS A 218 14.90 -20.60 -13.07
CA LYS A 218 13.72 -21.16 -13.78
C LYS A 218 12.92 -22.14 -12.91
N THR A 219 13.58 -22.86 -11.98
CA THR A 219 12.89 -23.76 -11.07
C THR A 219 12.16 -22.98 -9.99
N PHE A 220 12.75 -21.89 -9.49
CA PHE A 220 12.09 -20.99 -8.54
C PHE A 220 10.81 -20.39 -9.10
N THR A 221 10.87 -19.77 -10.28
CA THR A 221 9.69 -19.16 -10.91
C THR A 221 8.59 -20.19 -11.18
N ARG A 222 8.93 -21.43 -11.55
CA ARG A 222 7.94 -22.52 -11.76
C ARG A 222 7.22 -22.94 -10.49
N LYS A 223 7.81 -22.73 -9.29
CA LYS A 223 7.21 -23.07 -8.00
C LYS A 223 6.22 -22.02 -7.49
N LEU A 224 6.23 -20.80 -8.08
CA LEU A 224 5.27 -19.76 -7.77
C LEU A 224 3.89 -20.08 -8.37
N SER A 225 2.84 -19.71 -7.65
CA SER A 225 1.46 -19.78 -8.16
C SER A 225 1.26 -18.81 -9.34
N ASN A 226 0.31 -19.11 -10.21
CA ASN A 226 0.00 -18.21 -11.33
C ASN A 226 -0.46 -16.82 -10.86
N GLN A 227 -1.20 -16.76 -9.76
CA GLN A 227 -1.61 -15.49 -9.15
C GLN A 227 -0.39 -14.66 -8.72
N THR A 228 0.58 -15.30 -8.03
CA THR A 228 1.82 -14.63 -7.61
C THR A 228 2.62 -14.12 -8.81
N ARG A 229 2.76 -14.92 -9.87
CA ARG A 229 3.45 -14.48 -11.09
C ARG A 229 2.73 -13.30 -11.74
N LEU A 230 1.41 -13.39 -11.91
CA LEU A 230 0.62 -12.31 -12.49
C LEU A 230 0.80 -11.01 -11.72
N VAL A 231 0.79 -11.06 -10.38
CA VAL A 231 1.01 -9.89 -9.52
C VAL A 231 2.42 -9.33 -9.71
N LEU A 232 3.45 -10.17 -9.67
CA LEU A 232 4.85 -9.73 -9.78
C LEU A 232 5.15 -9.17 -11.18
N ASP A 233 4.73 -9.85 -12.23
CA ASP A 233 4.97 -9.43 -13.62
C ASP A 233 4.26 -8.11 -13.91
N THR A 234 2.97 -7.99 -13.52
CA THR A 234 2.21 -6.75 -13.74
C THR A 234 2.76 -5.60 -12.90
N THR A 235 3.15 -5.86 -11.64
CA THR A 235 3.80 -4.85 -10.79
C THR A 235 5.09 -4.36 -11.42
N ALA A 236 5.95 -5.27 -11.90
CA ALA A 236 7.20 -4.90 -12.56
C ALA A 236 6.97 -4.07 -13.82
N VAL A 237 6.00 -4.46 -14.66
CA VAL A 237 5.65 -3.71 -15.87
C VAL A 237 5.18 -2.29 -15.53
N ILE A 238 4.28 -2.14 -14.54
CA ILE A 238 3.78 -0.82 -14.11
C ILE A 238 4.92 0.05 -13.57
N LEU A 239 5.81 -0.51 -12.76
CA LEU A 239 6.94 0.25 -12.20
C LEU A 239 7.93 0.66 -13.30
N ILE A 240 8.27 -0.23 -14.22
CA ILE A 240 9.22 0.07 -15.31
C ILE A 240 8.63 1.14 -16.25
N LEU A 241 7.40 0.93 -16.73
CA LEU A 241 6.75 1.86 -17.66
C LEU A 241 6.47 3.20 -17.00
N GLY A 242 5.94 3.20 -15.78
CA GLY A 242 5.67 4.42 -15.03
C GLY A 242 6.92 5.25 -14.78
N THR A 243 8.03 4.60 -14.37
CA THR A 243 9.32 5.27 -14.16
C THR A 243 9.87 5.84 -15.46
N ALA A 244 9.85 5.07 -16.54
CA ALA A 244 10.37 5.52 -17.84
C ALA A 244 9.57 6.73 -18.37
N ILE A 245 8.23 6.68 -18.31
CA ILE A 245 7.38 7.77 -18.76
C ILE A 245 7.54 9.00 -17.88
N THR A 246 7.54 8.86 -16.55
CA THR A 246 7.79 9.97 -15.61
C THR A 246 9.14 10.62 -15.88
N TRP A 247 10.19 9.83 -16.05
CA TRP A 247 11.53 10.33 -16.35
C TRP A 247 11.56 11.10 -17.67
N LEU A 248 10.99 10.55 -18.74
CA LEU A 248 10.95 11.19 -20.06
C LEU A 248 10.17 12.52 -20.04
N LEU A 249 9.07 12.59 -19.29
CA LEU A 249 8.25 13.79 -19.21
C LEU A 249 8.89 14.89 -18.36
N GLU A 250 9.58 14.52 -17.28
CA GLU A 250 10.11 15.49 -16.30
C GLU A 250 11.62 15.74 -16.46
N ALA A 251 12.34 15.00 -17.29
CA ALA A 251 13.80 15.10 -17.42
C ALA A 251 14.32 16.52 -17.69
N ASN A 252 13.55 17.32 -18.41
CA ASN A 252 13.89 18.70 -18.75
C ASN A 252 13.16 19.76 -17.90
N ASN A 253 12.40 19.36 -16.89
CA ASN A 253 11.68 20.27 -16.01
C ASN A 253 12.57 20.74 -14.85
N PRO A 254 13.06 22.00 -14.87
CA PRO A 254 13.96 22.50 -13.84
C PRO A 254 13.32 22.66 -12.45
N LYS A 255 11.96 22.69 -12.39
CA LYS A 255 11.22 22.81 -11.13
C LYS A 255 11.08 21.48 -10.40
N THR A 256 11.30 20.36 -11.09
CA THR A 256 11.19 19.01 -10.51
C THR A 256 12.52 18.27 -10.52
N ILE A 257 12.86 17.55 -11.58
CA ILE A 257 14.05 16.71 -11.64
C ILE A 257 15.11 17.16 -12.66
N GLY A 258 14.80 18.17 -13.49
CA GLY A 258 15.66 18.55 -14.62
C GLY A 258 17.06 19.03 -14.23
N LEU A 259 17.25 19.54 -13.01
CA LEU A 259 18.56 19.97 -12.50
C LEU A 259 19.39 18.84 -11.89
N TYR A 260 18.83 17.64 -11.75
CA TYR A 260 19.50 16.50 -11.14
C TYR A 260 20.32 15.71 -12.16
N ASN A 261 21.31 14.96 -11.67
CA ASN A 261 22.04 14.05 -12.53
C ASN A 261 21.16 12.86 -12.97
N PRO A 262 21.50 12.12 -14.05
CA PRO A 262 20.63 11.06 -14.59
C PRO A 262 20.28 9.97 -13.58
N PHE A 263 21.17 9.62 -12.65
CA PHE A 263 20.91 8.64 -11.59
C PHE A 263 19.85 9.16 -10.59
N GLN A 264 19.99 10.42 -10.19
CA GLN A 264 19.03 11.08 -9.29
C GLN A 264 17.66 11.25 -9.94
N GLN A 265 17.64 11.67 -11.23
CA GLN A 265 16.40 11.74 -12.00
C GLN A 265 15.69 10.38 -12.06
N PHE A 266 16.41 9.31 -12.34
CA PHE A 266 15.87 7.95 -12.35
C PHE A 266 15.33 7.55 -10.96
N MET A 267 16.10 7.79 -9.90
CA MET A 267 15.71 7.45 -8.53
C MET A 267 14.43 8.19 -8.11
N VAL A 268 14.32 9.49 -8.38
CA VAL A 268 13.12 10.28 -8.05
C VAL A 268 11.94 9.84 -8.90
N SER A 269 12.12 9.58 -10.20
CA SER A 269 11.05 9.07 -11.07
C SER A 269 10.55 7.69 -10.63
N LEU A 270 11.45 6.81 -10.19
CA LEU A 270 11.09 5.50 -9.64
C LEU A 270 10.31 5.66 -8.32
N PHE A 271 10.77 6.54 -7.41
CA PHE A 271 10.08 6.83 -6.18
C PHE A 271 8.66 7.33 -6.43
N GLN A 272 8.50 8.30 -7.36
CA GLN A 272 7.18 8.83 -7.71
C GLN A 272 6.25 7.75 -8.26
N THR A 273 6.76 6.89 -9.15
CA THR A 273 5.97 5.76 -9.66
C THR A 273 5.55 4.77 -8.57
N VAL A 274 6.44 4.52 -7.60
CA VAL A 274 6.13 3.63 -6.46
C VAL A 274 5.09 4.27 -5.55
N THR A 275 5.24 5.55 -5.20
CA THR A 275 4.31 6.23 -4.29
C THR A 275 2.93 6.43 -4.91
N MET A 276 2.83 6.60 -6.24
CA MET A 276 1.55 6.70 -6.96
C MET A 276 0.70 5.42 -6.87
N ARG A 277 1.26 4.31 -6.41
CA ARG A 277 0.49 3.10 -6.10
C ARG A 277 -0.24 3.19 -4.76
N THR A 278 -0.88 4.32 -4.53
CA THR A 278 -1.69 4.65 -3.34
C THR A 278 -0.90 4.69 -2.02
N ALA A 279 0.38 5.12 -2.07
CA ALA A 279 1.19 5.25 -0.85
C ALA A 279 1.15 6.66 -0.23
N GLY A 280 1.05 7.73 -1.03
CA GLY A 280 0.79 9.09 -0.57
C GLY A 280 2.02 9.95 -0.22
N PHE A 281 3.23 9.41 -0.22
CA PHE A 281 4.44 10.20 0.06
C PHE A 281 4.88 11.02 -1.15
N ALA A 282 5.33 12.27 -0.92
CA ALA A 282 5.78 13.18 -1.96
C ALA A 282 7.25 13.60 -1.76
N THR A 283 8.07 13.42 -2.79
CA THR A 283 9.46 13.94 -2.82
C THR A 283 9.61 15.13 -3.76
N ILE A 284 8.61 15.42 -4.61
CA ILE A 284 8.53 16.59 -5.47
C ILE A 284 7.15 17.25 -5.33
N SER A 285 7.05 18.51 -5.75
CA SER A 285 5.77 19.24 -5.78
C SER A 285 4.97 18.85 -7.02
N TYR A 286 3.75 18.35 -6.84
CA TYR A 286 2.85 18.01 -7.95
C TYR A 286 2.31 19.25 -8.70
N LEU A 287 2.39 20.43 -8.08
CA LEU A 287 2.03 21.69 -8.73
C LEU A 287 3.05 22.11 -9.79
N ASP A 288 4.30 21.67 -9.64
CA ASP A 288 5.41 22.01 -10.52
C ASP A 288 5.65 20.96 -11.62
N THR A 289 4.94 19.83 -11.59
CA THR A 289 5.01 18.81 -12.64
C THR A 289 4.22 19.18 -13.88
N HIS A 290 4.62 18.66 -15.04
CA HIS A 290 3.88 18.87 -16.28
C HIS A 290 2.46 18.25 -16.21
N THR A 291 1.49 18.85 -16.90
CA THR A 291 0.11 18.34 -16.96
C THR A 291 0.04 16.87 -17.43
N ALA A 292 0.89 16.50 -18.40
CA ALA A 292 0.96 15.12 -18.87
C ALA A 292 1.41 14.15 -17.78
N THR A 293 2.35 14.56 -16.93
CA THR A 293 2.81 13.80 -15.76
C THR A 293 1.70 13.66 -14.73
N ASN A 294 0.93 14.70 -14.47
CA ASN A 294 -0.20 14.63 -13.54
C ASN A 294 -1.29 13.67 -14.04
N ILE A 295 -1.58 13.65 -15.34
CA ILE A 295 -2.51 12.67 -15.94
C ILE A 295 -1.96 11.25 -15.76
N LEU A 296 -0.66 11.01 -16.00
CA LEU A 296 -0.02 9.71 -15.76
C LEU A 296 -0.16 9.28 -14.30
N TYR A 297 0.08 10.20 -13.35
CA TYR A 297 -0.05 9.94 -11.93
C TYR A 297 -1.49 9.59 -11.54
N MET A 298 -2.49 10.29 -12.06
CA MET A 298 -3.91 9.95 -11.85
C MET A 298 -4.22 8.53 -12.32
N ILE A 299 -3.72 8.13 -13.50
CA ILE A 299 -3.89 6.76 -14.02
C ILE A 299 -3.19 5.74 -13.10
N GLN A 300 -1.97 6.04 -12.63
CA GLN A 300 -1.23 5.15 -11.72
C GLN A 300 -1.93 5.02 -10.36
N MET A 301 -2.52 6.09 -9.81
CA MET A 301 -3.27 6.07 -8.55
C MET A 301 -4.54 5.21 -8.63
N ILE A 302 -5.16 5.10 -9.81
CA ILE A 302 -6.28 4.17 -10.03
C ILE A 302 -5.79 2.72 -9.90
N ILE A 303 -4.56 2.42 -10.34
CA ILE A 303 -3.96 1.08 -10.31
C ILE A 303 -3.23 0.90 -8.98
N GLY A 304 -3.91 0.34 -8.01
CA GLY A 304 -3.35 0.10 -6.67
C GLY A 304 -2.46 -1.14 -6.57
N GLY A 305 -2.53 -1.81 -5.42
CA GLY A 305 -1.76 -3.02 -5.14
C GLY A 305 -2.44 -4.32 -5.51
N ALA A 306 -1.87 -5.43 -5.02
CA ALA A 306 -2.43 -6.76 -5.21
C ALA A 306 -3.58 -7.05 -4.23
N PRO A 307 -4.44 -8.01 -4.54
CA PRO A 307 -5.47 -8.47 -3.60
C PRO A 307 -4.86 -8.96 -2.28
N GLY A 308 -5.48 -8.56 -1.17
CA GLY A 308 -4.96 -8.87 0.17
C GLY A 308 -3.66 -8.17 0.54
N GLY A 309 -3.31 -7.05 -0.12
CA GLY A 309 -2.26 -6.12 0.28
C GLY A 309 -2.83 -4.87 0.92
N THR A 310 -1.95 -4.00 1.42
CA THR A 310 -2.28 -2.75 2.10
C THR A 310 -2.73 -1.64 1.13
N ALA A 311 -2.26 -1.65 -0.11
CA ALA A 311 -2.57 -0.64 -1.11
C ALA A 311 -4.04 -0.65 -1.55
N GLY A 312 -4.61 0.55 -1.76
CA GLY A 312 -5.98 0.78 -2.24
C GLY A 312 -6.17 0.53 -3.75
N GLY A 313 -7.09 1.24 -4.36
CA GLY A 313 -7.32 1.26 -5.81
C GLY A 313 -7.82 -0.04 -6.43
N VAL A 314 -7.92 -0.04 -7.77
CA VAL A 314 -8.20 -1.25 -8.57
C VAL A 314 -7.02 -2.20 -8.47
N LYS A 315 -7.28 -3.45 -8.10
CA LYS A 315 -6.19 -4.42 -7.86
C LYS A 315 -5.42 -4.73 -9.14
N VAL A 316 -4.11 -4.89 -9.00
CA VAL A 316 -3.17 -5.18 -10.10
C VAL A 316 -3.64 -6.38 -10.93
N THR A 317 -4.20 -7.42 -10.28
CA THR A 317 -4.75 -8.59 -10.95
C THR A 317 -5.95 -8.25 -11.82
N THR A 318 -6.80 -7.33 -11.38
CA THR A 318 -7.96 -6.83 -12.15
C THR A 318 -7.48 -6.16 -13.44
N VAL A 319 -6.50 -5.25 -13.33
CA VAL A 319 -5.91 -4.55 -14.49
C VAL A 319 -5.25 -5.56 -15.44
N ALA A 320 -4.48 -6.51 -14.89
CA ALA A 320 -3.82 -7.54 -15.70
C ALA A 320 -4.81 -8.39 -16.48
N ILE A 321 -5.88 -8.87 -15.83
CA ILE A 321 -6.91 -9.72 -16.46
C ILE A 321 -7.66 -8.92 -17.53
N THR A 322 -7.98 -7.65 -17.28
CA THR A 322 -8.62 -6.77 -18.27
C THR A 322 -7.72 -6.58 -19.49
N PHE A 323 -6.43 -6.36 -19.30
CA PHE A 323 -5.48 -6.26 -20.40
C PHE A 323 -5.34 -7.57 -21.18
N LEU A 324 -5.30 -8.72 -20.51
CA LEU A 324 -5.26 -10.03 -21.14
C LEU A 324 -6.55 -10.33 -21.92
N LEU A 325 -7.72 -9.94 -21.39
CA LEU A 325 -8.99 -10.04 -22.08
C LEU A 325 -8.98 -9.19 -23.36
N PHE A 326 -8.58 -7.93 -23.27
CA PHE A 326 -8.47 -7.04 -24.42
C PHE A 326 -7.53 -7.62 -25.49
N LYS A 327 -6.36 -8.13 -25.07
CA LYS A 327 -5.42 -8.80 -25.99
C LYS A 327 -6.02 -10.04 -26.65
N SER A 328 -6.76 -10.87 -25.90
CA SER A 328 -7.42 -12.08 -26.39
C SER A 328 -8.49 -11.75 -27.43
N GLU A 329 -9.32 -10.75 -27.18
CA GLU A 329 -10.35 -10.27 -28.10
C GLU A 329 -9.75 -9.73 -29.41
N LEU A 330 -8.69 -8.91 -29.34
CA LEU A 330 -7.98 -8.42 -30.53
C LEU A 330 -7.32 -9.54 -31.33
N ALA A 331 -6.92 -10.64 -30.68
CA ALA A 331 -6.34 -11.80 -31.33
C ALA A 331 -7.40 -12.82 -31.83
N GLY A 332 -8.71 -12.55 -31.65
CA GLY A 332 -9.80 -13.46 -32.01
C GLY A 332 -9.78 -14.79 -31.26
N GLN A 333 -9.22 -14.82 -30.05
CA GLN A 333 -9.14 -16.03 -29.22
C GLN A 333 -10.42 -16.17 -28.38
N SER A 334 -10.97 -17.38 -28.33
CA SER A 334 -12.16 -17.67 -27.52
C SER A 334 -11.89 -17.72 -26.01
N GLU A 335 -10.65 -17.85 -25.62
CA GLU A 335 -10.26 -18.02 -24.22
C GLU A 335 -9.13 -17.08 -23.82
N VAL A 336 -9.23 -16.50 -22.61
CA VAL A 336 -8.19 -15.69 -22.03
C VAL A 336 -7.17 -16.58 -21.34
N THR A 337 -5.91 -16.53 -21.78
CA THR A 337 -4.84 -17.38 -21.26
C THR A 337 -3.70 -16.58 -20.66
N TYR A 338 -3.10 -17.11 -19.58
CA TYR A 338 -1.88 -16.61 -18.98
C TYR A 338 -0.93 -17.76 -18.65
N HIS A 339 0.30 -17.72 -19.16
CA HIS A 339 1.28 -18.83 -19.03
C HIS A 339 0.69 -20.22 -19.33
N HIS A 340 0.02 -20.36 -20.47
CA HIS A 340 -0.63 -21.60 -20.93
C HIS A 340 -1.75 -22.13 -20.01
N ARG A 341 -2.32 -21.28 -19.16
CA ARG A 341 -3.50 -21.61 -18.33
C ARG A 341 -4.65 -20.70 -18.66
N ILE A 342 -5.82 -21.28 -18.80
CA ILE A 342 -7.08 -20.58 -19.08
C ILE A 342 -7.52 -19.87 -17.80
N ILE A 343 -7.95 -18.61 -17.92
CA ILE A 343 -8.60 -17.85 -16.85
C ILE A 343 -10.09 -18.14 -16.91
N ALA A 344 -10.64 -18.60 -15.80
CA ALA A 344 -12.05 -18.96 -15.74
C ALA A 344 -12.97 -17.77 -16.03
N ASN A 345 -14.01 -17.95 -16.84
CA ASN A 345 -14.99 -16.93 -17.20
C ASN A 345 -15.65 -16.23 -15.99
N LYS A 346 -15.80 -16.97 -14.88
CA LYS A 346 -16.28 -16.39 -13.60
C LYS A 346 -15.36 -15.27 -13.11
N VAL A 347 -14.04 -15.46 -13.19
CA VAL A 347 -13.04 -14.46 -12.75
C VAL A 347 -13.09 -13.24 -13.66
N ILE A 348 -13.23 -13.44 -14.99
CA ILE A 348 -13.35 -12.34 -15.96
C ILE A 348 -14.58 -11.49 -15.67
N LYS A 349 -15.76 -12.13 -15.46
CA LYS A 349 -17.00 -11.43 -15.11
C LYS A 349 -16.87 -10.65 -13.79
N GLN A 350 -16.27 -11.24 -12.77
CA GLN A 350 -16.00 -10.55 -11.51
C GLN A 350 -15.08 -9.35 -11.69
N THR A 351 -14.03 -9.48 -12.49
CA THR A 351 -13.10 -8.41 -12.83
C THR A 351 -13.80 -7.21 -13.46
N LEU A 352 -14.63 -7.45 -14.48
CA LEU A 352 -15.41 -6.41 -15.15
C LEU A 352 -16.42 -5.76 -14.22
N THR A 353 -17.11 -6.54 -13.37
CA THR A 353 -18.05 -6.01 -12.38
C THR A 353 -17.36 -5.06 -11.40
N VAL A 354 -16.16 -5.43 -10.90
CA VAL A 354 -15.39 -4.59 -9.98
C VAL A 354 -14.97 -3.29 -10.66
N LEU A 355 -14.52 -3.34 -11.92
CA LEU A 355 -14.14 -2.14 -12.67
C LEU A 355 -15.33 -1.19 -12.88
N ILE A 356 -16.47 -1.70 -13.35
CA ILE A 356 -17.67 -0.88 -13.57
C ILE A 356 -18.11 -0.23 -12.26
N PHE A 357 -18.14 -1.00 -11.17
CA PHE A 357 -18.54 -0.48 -9.87
C PHE A 357 -17.55 0.60 -9.35
N PHE A 358 -16.25 0.36 -9.49
CA PHE A 358 -15.21 1.32 -9.10
C PHE A 358 -15.35 2.65 -9.85
N PHE A 359 -15.45 2.61 -11.19
CA PHE A 359 -15.61 3.82 -11.99
C PHE A 359 -16.95 4.51 -11.74
N SER A 360 -18.03 3.77 -11.49
CA SER A 360 -19.32 4.35 -11.13
C SER A 360 -19.25 5.16 -9.84
N ILE A 361 -18.60 4.61 -8.79
CA ILE A 361 -18.40 5.33 -7.53
C ILE A 361 -17.50 6.55 -7.73
N LEU A 362 -16.42 6.42 -8.51
CA LEU A 362 -15.50 7.51 -8.78
C LEU A 362 -16.21 8.67 -9.50
N ILE A 363 -17.02 8.38 -10.51
CA ILE A 363 -17.79 9.39 -11.25
C ILE A 363 -18.80 10.07 -10.32
N VAL A 364 -19.56 9.30 -9.53
CA VAL A 364 -20.52 9.87 -8.58
C VAL A 364 -19.82 10.75 -7.55
N GLY A 365 -18.68 10.29 -6.98
CA GLY A 365 -17.91 11.08 -6.01
C GLY A 365 -17.23 12.33 -6.60
N TYR A 366 -17.02 12.35 -7.91
CA TYR A 366 -16.49 13.56 -8.59
C TYR A 366 -17.58 14.60 -8.89
N ILE A 367 -18.82 14.16 -9.09
CA ILE A 367 -19.97 15.04 -9.40
C ILE A 367 -20.53 15.68 -8.12
N LEU A 368 -20.46 15.00 -6.98
CA LEU A 368 -20.91 15.51 -5.67
C LEU A 368 -19.92 16.50 -5.06
#